data_a4d17165d05742fc32979fd7d672abfd
#
_entry.id   a4d17165d05742fc32979fd7d672abfd
#
_cell.length_a   1.000
_cell.length_b   1.000
_cell.length_c   1.000
_cell.angle_alpha   90.00
_cell.angle_beta   90.00
_cell.angle_gamma   90.00
#
_symmetry.space_group_name_H-M   'P 1'
#
loop_
_entity.id
_entity.type
_entity.pdbx_description
1 polymer ?
#
loop_
_entity_poly.entity_id
_entity_poly.type
_entity_poly.pdbx_seq_one_letter_code
_entity_poly.pdbx_strand_id
1 'polypeptide(L)' 'MQDVKEFVTGYIQREYTVPENKDIMALNFIEEGYIDSMGYIQFISTIEDEFGIEFEVEDMENPDLRIVGNLIEFINKKLE' A
#
# COMPACT_ATOMS: atom_id res chain seq x y z
N MET A 1 8.21 -11.76 12.85
CA MET A 1 7.12 -10.80 12.55
C MET A 1 7.46 -10.03 11.31
N GLN A 2 6.51 -9.91 10.38
CA GLN A 2 6.77 -9.24 9.11
C GLN A 2 6.71 -7.73 9.27
N ASP A 3 7.68 -7.03 8.70
CA ASP A 3 7.74 -5.57 8.70
C ASP A 3 6.75 -5.03 7.66
N VAL A 4 5.87 -4.13 8.08
CA VAL A 4 4.86 -3.54 7.19
C VAL A 4 5.53 -2.83 6.01
N LYS A 5 6.56 -2.05 6.28
CA LYS A 5 7.28 -1.32 5.22
C LYS A 5 7.87 -2.29 4.20
N GLU A 6 8.54 -3.34 4.66
CA GLU A 6 9.13 -4.32 3.76
C GLU A 6 8.07 -5.04 2.94
N PHE A 7 6.95 -5.39 3.56
CA PHE A 7 5.87 -6.07 2.84
C PHE A 7 5.29 -5.18 1.74
N VAL A 8 4.94 -3.94 2.09
CA VAL A 8 4.29 -3.02 1.15
C VAL A 8 5.23 -2.64 0.01
N THR A 9 6.45 -2.21 0.35
CA THR A 9 7.40 -1.81 -0.70
C THR A 9 7.84 -2.99 -1.56
N GLY A 10 8.04 -4.15 -0.93
CA GLY A 10 8.40 -5.37 -1.65
C GLY A 10 7.30 -5.83 -2.60
N TYR A 11 6.04 -5.72 -2.17
CA TYR A 11 4.90 -6.04 -3.03
C TYR A 11 4.89 -5.16 -4.27
N ILE A 12 5.01 -3.85 -4.06
CA ILE A 12 4.97 -2.88 -5.17
C ILE A 12 6.13 -3.11 -6.14
N GLN A 13 7.33 -3.34 -5.61
CA GLN A 13 8.50 -3.58 -6.47
C GLN A 13 8.44 -4.90 -7.21
N ARG A 14 7.84 -5.92 -6.60
CA ARG A 14 7.73 -7.24 -7.22
C ARG A 14 6.66 -7.27 -8.31
N GLU A 15 5.51 -6.65 -8.05
CA GLU A 15 4.37 -6.66 -8.97
C GLU A 15 4.49 -5.57 -10.04
N TYR A 16 5.15 -4.48 -9.71
CA TYR A 16 5.27 -3.31 -10.59
C TYR A 16 6.70 -2.81 -10.54
N THR A 17 7.33 -2.68 -11.70
CA THR A 17 8.72 -2.23 -11.76
C THR A 17 8.80 -0.72 -11.47
N VAL A 18 9.31 -0.36 -10.29
CA VAL A 18 9.50 1.03 -9.91
C VAL A 18 10.98 1.39 -10.11
N PRO A 19 11.30 2.47 -10.86
CA PRO A 19 12.69 2.87 -11.05
C PRO A 19 13.40 3.18 -9.74
N GLU A 20 14.68 2.84 -9.64
CA GLU A 20 15.46 3.05 -8.43
C GLU A 20 15.57 4.53 -8.02
N ASN A 21 15.48 5.43 -8.99
CA ASN A 21 15.58 6.86 -8.73
C ASN A 21 14.26 7.48 -8.20
N LYS A 22 13.21 6.68 -8.10
CA LYS A 22 11.94 7.13 -7.53
C LYS A 22 11.95 6.94 -6.01
N ASP A 23 11.41 7.91 -5.30
CA ASP A 23 11.19 7.76 -3.86
C ASP A 23 9.90 6.98 -3.65
N ILE A 24 10.04 5.68 -3.37
CA ILE A 24 8.89 4.78 -3.26
C ILE A 24 7.95 5.20 -2.12
N MET A 25 8.48 5.77 -1.06
CA MET A 25 7.65 6.19 0.08
C MET A 25 6.76 7.38 -0.25
N ALA A 26 7.18 8.23 -1.18
CA ALA A 26 6.40 9.39 -1.64
C ALA A 26 5.54 9.06 -2.85
N LEU A 27 5.61 7.83 -3.34
CA LEU A 27 4.93 7.42 -4.57
C LEU A 27 3.42 7.29 -4.36
N ASN A 28 2.65 7.97 -5.22
CA ASN A 28 1.22 7.70 -5.33
C ASN A 28 1.05 6.67 -6.45
N PHE A 29 0.93 5.41 -6.07
CA PHE A 29 0.98 4.30 -7.02
C PHE A 29 -0.23 4.25 -7.96
N ILE A 30 -1.32 4.94 -7.61
CA ILE A 30 -2.49 5.01 -8.49
C ILE A 30 -2.32 6.15 -9.50
N GLU A 31 -1.93 7.34 -9.05
CA GLU A 31 -1.72 8.49 -9.95
C GLU A 31 -0.60 8.25 -10.94
N GLU A 32 0.46 7.56 -10.50
CA GLU A 32 1.59 7.23 -11.38
C GLU A 32 1.28 6.10 -12.36
N GLY A 33 0.11 5.46 -12.20
CA GLY A 33 -0.33 4.44 -13.14
C GLY A 33 0.21 3.04 -12.89
N TYR A 34 0.84 2.79 -11.75
CA TYR A 34 1.35 1.46 -11.43
C TYR A 34 0.22 0.49 -11.06
N ILE A 35 -0.82 0.99 -10.41
CA ILE A 35 -1.95 0.18 -9.95
C ILE A 35 -3.25 0.87 -10.37
N ASP A 36 -4.21 0.11 -10.89
CA ASP A 36 -5.56 0.62 -11.14
C ASP A 36 -6.46 0.35 -9.93
N SER A 37 -7.73 0.75 -10.03
CA SER A 37 -8.68 0.62 -8.91
C SER A 37 -8.87 -0.82 -8.48
N MET A 38 -8.94 -1.76 -9.41
CA MET A 38 -9.11 -3.18 -9.07
C MET A 38 -7.85 -3.74 -8.43
N GLY A 39 -6.68 -3.36 -8.94
CA GLY A 39 -5.40 -3.76 -8.37
C GLY A 39 -5.23 -3.23 -6.95
N TYR A 40 -5.72 -2.02 -6.71
CA TYR A 40 -5.69 -1.43 -5.38
C TYR A 40 -6.53 -2.23 -4.38
N ILE A 41 -7.74 -2.61 -4.78
CA ILE A 41 -8.61 -3.44 -3.94
C ILE A 41 -7.94 -4.77 -3.61
N GLN A 42 -7.34 -5.41 -4.61
CA GLN A 42 -6.62 -6.68 -4.41
C GLN A 42 -5.42 -6.51 -3.48
N PHE A 43 -4.69 -5.42 -3.64
CA PHE A 43 -3.54 -5.11 -2.79
C PHE A 43 -3.98 -4.94 -1.34
N ILE A 44 -5.04 -4.17 -1.10
CA ILE A 44 -5.56 -3.97 0.24
C ILE A 44 -6.04 -5.29 0.85
N SER A 45 -6.74 -6.14 0.07
CA SER A 45 -7.16 -7.47 0.54
C SER A 45 -5.97 -8.31 0.96
N THR A 46 -4.88 -8.25 0.20
CA THR A 46 -3.65 -8.98 0.52
C THR A 46 -3.07 -8.49 1.85
N ILE A 47 -3.07 -7.18 2.06
CA ILE A 47 -2.60 -6.58 3.31
C ILE A 47 -3.48 -7.03 4.49
N GLU A 48 -4.79 -7.02 4.30
CA GLU A 48 -5.73 -7.46 5.33
C GLU A 48 -5.45 -8.90 5.76
N ASP A 49 -5.24 -9.78 4.79
CA ASP A 49 -4.96 -11.18 5.06
C ASP A 49 -3.61 -11.36 5.76
N GLU A 50 -2.61 -10.63 5.31
CA GLU A 50 -1.25 -10.78 5.83
C GLU A 50 -1.14 -10.31 7.29
N PHE A 51 -1.79 -9.20 7.62
CA PHE A 51 -1.65 -8.57 8.93
C PHE A 51 -2.85 -8.76 9.85
N GLY A 52 -3.93 -9.38 9.35
CA GLY A 52 -5.12 -9.63 10.16
C GLY A 52 -5.87 -8.36 10.52
N ILE A 53 -5.89 -7.37 9.64
CA ILE A 53 -6.58 -6.11 9.84
C ILE A 53 -7.69 -5.93 8.83
N GLU A 54 -8.58 -4.97 9.07
CA GLU A 54 -9.65 -4.64 8.13
C GLU A 54 -9.61 -3.16 7.78
N PHE A 55 -9.84 -2.85 6.50
CA PHE A 55 -10.02 -1.48 6.03
C PHE A 55 -11.50 -1.21 5.90
N GLU A 56 -11.92 -0.01 6.35
CA GLU A 56 -13.29 0.45 6.17
C GLU A 56 -13.48 1.02 4.76
N VAL A 57 -14.74 1.16 4.34
CA VAL A 57 -15.04 1.78 3.04
C VAL A 57 -14.45 3.18 2.98
N GLU A 58 -14.54 3.93 4.08
CA GLU A 58 -14.00 5.28 4.18
C GLU A 58 -12.48 5.30 3.96
N ASP A 59 -11.79 4.28 4.48
CA ASP A 59 -10.34 4.14 4.29
C ASP A 59 -10.01 3.93 2.82
N MET A 60 -10.79 3.09 2.14
CA MET A 60 -10.58 2.79 0.73
C MET A 60 -10.78 4.02 -0.16
N GLU A 61 -11.61 4.94 0.27
CA GLU A 61 -11.89 6.19 -0.46
C GLU A 61 -10.91 7.31 -0.14
N ASN A 62 -10.11 7.15 0.91
CA ASN A 62 -9.17 8.16 1.36
C ASN A 62 -7.98 8.27 0.39
N PRO A 63 -7.83 9.39 -0.34
CA PRO A 63 -6.74 9.51 -1.30
C PRO A 63 -5.34 9.51 -0.68
N ASP A 64 -5.22 9.85 0.60
CA ASP A 64 -3.93 9.84 1.29
C ASP A 64 -3.33 8.44 1.36
N LEU A 65 -4.18 7.40 1.42
CA LEU A 65 -3.71 6.01 1.50
C LEU A 65 -3.17 5.49 0.17
N ARG A 66 -3.28 6.27 -0.90
CA ARG A 66 -2.70 5.93 -2.21
C ARG A 66 -1.21 6.28 -2.27
N ILE A 67 -0.71 6.95 -1.25
CA ILE A 67 0.72 7.25 -1.12
C ILE A 67 1.34 6.21 -0.21
N VAL A 68 2.40 5.55 -0.70
CA VAL A 68 2.99 4.38 -0.03
C VAL A 68 3.30 4.63 1.45
N GLY A 69 3.99 5.73 1.75
CA GLY A 69 4.38 6.05 3.13
C GLY A 69 3.17 6.23 4.05
N ASN A 70 2.13 6.88 3.55
CA ASN A 70 0.91 7.09 4.33
C ASN A 70 0.17 5.79 4.59
N LEU A 71 0.15 4.91 3.58
CA LEU A 71 -0.46 3.59 3.73
C LEU A 71 0.26 2.77 4.80
N ILE A 72 1.58 2.80 4.79
CA ILE A 72 2.39 2.09 5.77
C ILE A 72 2.09 2.60 7.19
N GLU A 73 2.04 3.91 7.38
CA GLU A 73 1.71 4.48 8.69
C GLU A 73 0.31 4.07 9.16
N PHE A 74 -0.65 4.06 8.25
CA PHE A 74 -2.02 3.67 8.56
C PHE A 74 -2.08 2.22 9.02
N ILE A 75 -1.38 1.32 8.34
CA ILE A 75 -1.33 -0.08 8.71
C ILE A 75 -0.70 -0.25 10.09
N ASN A 76 0.42 0.44 10.33
CA ASN A 76 1.10 0.38 11.62
C ASN A 76 0.19 0.83 12.76
N LYS A 77 -0.60 1.87 12.54
CA LYS A 77 -1.54 2.34 13.55
C LYS A 77 -2.62 1.30 13.86
N LYS A 78 -3.10 0.60 12.85
CA LYS A 78 -4.08 -0.47 13.07
C LYS A 78 -3.50 -1.64 13.85
N LEU A 79 -2.21 -1.86 13.73
CA LEU A 79 -1.52 -2.96 14.42
C LEU A 79 -1.13 -2.64 15.87
N GLU A 80 -1.21 -1.38 16.27
CA GLU A 80 -0.91 -0.97 17.65
C GLU A 80 -1.95 -1.44 18.67
#